data_6683f651480ca24390addff1f108940a
#
_entry.id   6683f651480ca24390addff1f108940a
#
_cell.length_a   1.000
_cell.length_b   1.000
_cell.length_c   1.000
_cell.angle_alpha   90.00
_cell.angle_beta   90.00
_cell.angle_gamma   90.00
#
_symmetry.space_group_name_H-M   'P 1'
#
loop_
_entity.id
_entity.type
_entity.pdbx_description
1 polymer ?
#
loop_
_entity_poly.entity_id
_entity_poly.type
_entity_poly.pdbx_seq_one_letter_code
_entity_poly.pdbx_strand_id
1 'polypeptide(L)'
;MNRQLLRSLSPLEATELLEASLRTGRSNSGNMATAARAEGVLVDYSASSVLGVLQWLLSMVRTVRRDEDKALPDWIRSSQPYRSDLFDFDDPSKDLVLQGGFYLGESFVRSFERLSWGTGEPGFIQENMPVVKGFKDGDEMPALLVVNNLFRRVLVDPGRLSDIEGAVEYWGSRARPAR
;
A
#
# COMPACT_ATOMS: atom_id res chain seq x y z
N MET A 1 -11.31 -3.89 0.88
CA MET A 1 -11.52 -4.26 2.31
C MET A 1 -12.57 -3.31 2.90
N ASN A 2 -13.60 -3.83 3.56
CA ASN A 2 -14.70 -3.03 4.13
C ASN A 2 -14.26 -2.41 5.47
N ARG A 3 -14.20 -1.07 5.55
CA ARG A 3 -13.79 -0.33 6.77
C ARG A 3 -14.68 -0.56 7.97
N GLN A 4 -15.99 -0.72 7.78
CA GLN A 4 -16.90 -1.01 8.90
C GLN A 4 -16.58 -2.35 9.54
N LEU A 5 -16.26 -3.35 8.72
CA LEU A 5 -15.85 -4.65 9.20
C LEU A 5 -14.55 -4.56 10.01
N LEU A 6 -13.55 -3.81 9.53
CA LEU A 6 -12.29 -3.63 10.26
C LEU A 6 -12.47 -2.98 11.63
N ARG A 7 -13.31 -1.94 11.70
CA ARG A 7 -13.58 -1.24 12.96
C ARG A 7 -14.36 -2.06 13.97
N SER A 8 -15.07 -3.09 13.53
CA SER A 8 -15.81 -4.00 14.43
C SER A 8 -14.94 -5.14 14.98
N LEU A 9 -13.69 -5.28 14.53
CA LEU A 9 -12.80 -6.32 15.03
C LEU A 9 -12.36 -6.04 16.46
N SER A 10 -12.37 -7.08 17.28
CA SER A 10 -11.67 -7.07 18.57
C SER A 10 -10.15 -7.00 18.37
N PRO A 11 -9.37 -6.61 19.39
CA PRO A 11 -7.91 -6.60 19.31
C PRO A 11 -7.31 -7.96 18.91
N LEU A 12 -7.92 -9.07 19.34
CA LEU A 12 -7.47 -10.42 18.98
C LEU A 12 -7.71 -10.69 17.50
N GLU A 13 -8.91 -10.44 16.99
CA GLU A 13 -9.25 -10.62 15.58
C GLU A 13 -8.40 -9.72 14.66
N ALA A 14 -8.08 -8.50 15.08
CA ALA A 14 -7.20 -7.61 14.36
C ALA A 14 -5.75 -8.16 14.29
N THR A 15 -5.27 -8.78 15.37
CA THR A 15 -3.97 -9.45 15.41
C THR A 15 -3.95 -10.68 14.49
N GLU A 16 -4.98 -11.50 14.54
CA GLU A 16 -5.12 -12.68 13.66
C GLU A 16 -5.17 -12.28 12.18
N LEU A 17 -5.90 -11.21 11.86
CA LEU A 17 -5.95 -10.63 10.52
C LEU A 17 -4.57 -10.15 10.06
N LEU A 18 -3.82 -9.46 10.93
CA LEU A 18 -2.46 -9.02 10.65
C LEU A 18 -1.57 -10.23 10.32
N GLU A 19 -1.54 -11.24 11.18
CA GLU A 19 -0.73 -12.44 10.97
C GLU A 19 -1.08 -13.19 9.69
N ALA A 20 -2.37 -13.33 9.40
CA ALA A 20 -2.85 -13.95 8.15
C ALA A 20 -2.40 -13.12 6.93
N SER A 21 -2.51 -11.79 7.00
CA SER A 21 -2.09 -10.88 5.94
C SER A 21 -0.58 -10.96 5.69
N LEU A 22 0.22 -11.03 6.75
CA LEU A 22 1.68 -11.15 6.65
C LEU A 22 2.10 -12.52 6.08
N ARG A 23 1.46 -13.62 6.48
CA ARG A 23 1.72 -14.95 5.90
C ARG A 23 1.43 -14.96 4.39
N THR A 24 0.26 -14.46 3.99
CA THR A 24 -0.14 -14.36 2.58
C THR A 24 0.80 -13.44 1.80
N GLY A 25 1.12 -12.27 2.35
CA GLY A 25 2.02 -11.31 1.72
C GLY A 25 3.42 -11.89 1.49
N ARG A 26 3.98 -12.59 2.47
CA ARG A 26 5.30 -13.25 2.34
C ARG A 26 5.28 -14.37 1.31
N SER A 27 4.24 -15.18 1.27
CA SER A 27 4.08 -16.23 0.26
C SER A 27 4.01 -15.64 -1.16
N ASN A 28 3.17 -14.63 -1.35
CA ASN A 28 2.98 -13.99 -2.66
C ASN A 28 4.22 -13.21 -3.10
N SER A 29 4.97 -12.61 -2.17
CA SER A 29 6.21 -11.88 -2.47
C SER A 29 7.28 -12.78 -3.10
N GLY A 30 7.34 -14.04 -2.77
CA GLY A 30 8.25 -15.00 -3.40
C GLY A 30 7.97 -15.17 -4.89
N ASN A 31 6.71 -15.36 -5.26
CA ASN A 31 6.28 -15.49 -6.65
C ASN A 31 6.49 -14.17 -7.42
N MET A 32 6.10 -13.05 -6.84
CA MET A 32 6.31 -11.72 -7.40
C MET A 32 7.79 -11.45 -7.64
N ALA A 33 8.65 -11.74 -6.66
CA ALA A 33 10.09 -11.53 -6.76
C ALA A 33 10.70 -12.37 -7.89
N THR A 34 10.23 -13.58 -8.10
CA THR A 34 10.69 -14.45 -9.20
C THR A 34 10.30 -13.87 -10.56
N ALA A 35 9.04 -13.43 -10.71
CA ALA A 35 8.55 -12.81 -11.94
C ALA A 35 9.27 -11.49 -12.24
N ALA A 36 9.42 -10.62 -11.25
CA ALA A 36 10.10 -9.33 -11.40
C ALA A 36 11.57 -9.50 -11.81
N ARG A 37 12.30 -10.44 -11.19
CA ARG A 37 13.69 -10.72 -11.57
C ARG A 37 13.83 -11.28 -13.00
N ALA A 38 12.87 -12.07 -13.45
CA ALA A 38 12.85 -12.59 -14.81
C ALA A 38 12.74 -11.46 -15.86
N GLU A 39 12.15 -10.31 -15.47
CA GLU A 39 12.06 -9.10 -16.29
C GLU A 39 13.17 -8.07 -15.99
N GLY A 40 14.19 -8.46 -15.22
CA GLY A 40 15.35 -7.61 -14.92
C GLY A 40 15.11 -6.57 -13.80
N VAL A 41 14.02 -6.68 -13.06
CA VAL A 41 13.73 -5.78 -11.93
C VAL A 41 14.51 -6.21 -10.69
N LEU A 42 15.24 -5.27 -10.07
CA LEU A 42 15.92 -5.52 -8.82
C LEU A 42 14.90 -5.74 -7.69
N VAL A 43 15.07 -6.85 -6.94
CA VAL A 43 14.20 -7.19 -5.79
C VAL A 43 15.09 -7.59 -4.61
N ASP A 44 15.47 -6.60 -3.80
CA ASP A 44 16.36 -6.74 -2.64
C ASP A 44 15.88 -6.01 -1.39
N TYR A 45 14.67 -5.44 -1.44
CA TYR A 45 14.06 -4.63 -0.38
C TYR A 45 14.79 -3.30 -0.06
N SER A 46 15.70 -2.83 -0.92
CA SER A 46 16.27 -1.49 -0.83
C SER A 46 15.29 -0.41 -1.30
N ALA A 47 15.53 0.85 -0.95
CA ALA A 47 14.70 1.96 -1.42
C ALA A 47 14.64 2.06 -2.95
N SER A 48 15.77 1.79 -3.64
CA SER A 48 15.82 1.77 -5.10
C SER A 48 15.01 0.62 -5.68
N SER A 49 15.02 -0.57 -5.05
CA SER A 49 14.21 -1.69 -5.51
C SER A 49 12.71 -1.48 -5.26
N VAL A 50 12.33 -0.76 -4.21
CA VAL A 50 10.92 -0.40 -3.97
C VAL A 50 10.38 0.39 -5.17
N LEU A 51 11.11 1.41 -5.62
CA LEU A 51 10.69 2.24 -6.75
C LEU A 51 10.53 1.39 -8.01
N GLY A 52 11.55 0.58 -8.36
CA GLY A 52 11.50 -0.30 -9.54
C GLY A 52 10.38 -1.33 -9.49
N VAL A 53 10.16 -1.97 -8.33
CA VAL A 53 9.09 -2.96 -8.15
C VAL A 53 7.71 -2.31 -8.26
N LEU A 54 7.48 -1.15 -7.64
CA LEU A 54 6.19 -0.47 -7.73
C LEU A 54 5.89 0.02 -9.14
N GLN A 55 6.86 0.53 -9.87
CA GLN A 55 6.71 0.91 -11.28
C GLN A 55 6.41 -0.29 -12.17
N TRP A 56 7.11 -1.41 -11.97
CA TRP A 56 6.86 -2.65 -12.68
C TRP A 56 5.44 -3.19 -12.40
N LEU A 57 5.02 -3.27 -11.14
CA LEU A 57 3.66 -3.68 -10.79
C LEU A 57 2.60 -2.77 -11.42
N LEU A 58 2.82 -1.44 -11.36
CA LEU A 58 1.91 -0.46 -11.94
C LEU A 58 1.74 -0.66 -13.45
N SER A 59 2.78 -1.07 -14.18
CA SER A 59 2.69 -1.32 -15.63
C SER A 59 1.73 -2.47 -15.99
N MET A 60 1.47 -3.38 -15.05
CA MET A 60 0.57 -4.53 -15.23
C MET A 60 -0.86 -4.26 -14.73
N VAL A 61 -1.05 -3.20 -13.93
CA VAL A 61 -2.34 -2.88 -13.34
C VAL A 61 -3.36 -2.50 -14.41
N ARG A 62 -4.55 -3.05 -14.32
CA ARG A 62 -5.70 -2.75 -15.18
C ARG A 62 -6.83 -2.16 -14.35
N THR A 63 -7.61 -1.32 -15.00
CA THR A 63 -8.78 -0.70 -14.38
C THR A 63 -10.05 -1.11 -15.11
N VAL A 64 -11.13 -1.17 -14.36
CA VAL A 64 -12.49 -1.35 -14.87
C VAL A 64 -13.32 -0.12 -14.52
N ARG A 65 -14.24 0.26 -15.40
CA ARG A 65 -15.17 1.34 -15.08
C ARG A 65 -15.98 0.95 -13.85
N ARG A 66 -16.08 1.85 -12.90
CA ARG A 66 -16.91 1.62 -11.72
C ARG A 66 -18.37 1.60 -12.14
N ASP A 67 -19.11 0.64 -11.58
CA ASP A 67 -20.55 0.56 -11.69
C ASP A 67 -21.19 1.84 -11.11
N GLU A 68 -22.03 2.50 -11.89
CA GLU A 68 -22.67 3.76 -11.47
C GLU A 68 -23.58 3.56 -10.26
N ASP A 69 -24.14 2.36 -10.07
CA ASP A 69 -24.93 2.00 -8.89
C ASP A 69 -24.09 1.92 -7.59
N LYS A 70 -22.77 1.81 -7.72
CA LYS A 70 -21.79 1.87 -6.62
C LYS A 70 -21.07 3.21 -6.54
N ALA A 71 -21.67 4.25 -7.11
CA ALA A 71 -21.08 5.57 -7.13
C ALA A 71 -20.76 6.06 -5.71
N LEU A 72 -19.59 6.67 -5.56
CA LEU A 72 -19.22 7.30 -4.31
C LEU A 72 -20.17 8.46 -4.00
N PRO A 73 -20.48 8.72 -2.72
CA PRO A 73 -21.24 9.89 -2.31
C PRO A 73 -20.65 11.18 -2.90
N ASP A 74 -21.49 12.17 -3.21
CA ASP A 74 -21.08 13.39 -3.89
C ASP A 74 -19.98 14.17 -3.17
N TRP A 75 -19.98 14.14 -1.83
CA TRP A 75 -18.94 14.78 -1.03
C TRP A 75 -17.56 14.10 -1.19
N ILE A 76 -17.49 12.80 -1.51
CA ILE A 76 -16.24 12.13 -1.86
C ILE A 76 -15.84 12.49 -3.28
N ARG A 77 -16.80 12.52 -4.20
CA ARG A 77 -16.55 12.87 -5.61
C ARG A 77 -16.02 14.29 -5.75
N SER A 78 -16.63 15.23 -5.05
CA SER A 78 -16.21 16.65 -5.10
C SER A 78 -14.87 16.90 -4.43
N SER A 79 -14.47 16.09 -3.47
CA SER A 79 -13.19 16.22 -2.75
C SER A 79 -12.00 15.57 -3.44
N GLN A 80 -12.24 14.79 -4.52
CA GLN A 80 -11.17 14.09 -5.22
C GLN A 80 -10.73 14.86 -6.48
N PRO A 81 -9.57 15.54 -6.42
CA PRO A 81 -9.08 16.34 -7.55
C PRO A 81 -8.73 15.49 -8.79
N TYR A 82 -8.64 14.15 -8.64
CA TYR A 82 -8.11 13.26 -9.67
C TYR A 82 -9.13 12.33 -10.31
N ARG A 83 -10.41 12.47 -10.04
CA ARG A 83 -11.47 11.65 -10.62
C ARG A 83 -11.22 10.14 -10.52
N SER A 84 -10.46 9.69 -9.51
CA SER A 84 -10.19 8.27 -9.25
C SER A 84 -11.42 7.48 -8.79
N ASP A 85 -12.54 8.18 -8.62
CA ASP A 85 -13.86 7.64 -8.33
C ASP A 85 -14.51 6.94 -9.54
N LEU A 86 -14.05 7.24 -10.78
CA LEU A 86 -14.68 6.73 -12.02
C LEU A 86 -14.27 5.30 -12.37
N PHE A 87 -13.24 4.76 -11.72
CA PHE A 87 -12.77 3.41 -12.01
C PHE A 87 -12.41 2.65 -10.73
N ASP A 88 -12.34 1.34 -10.87
CA ASP A 88 -11.76 0.45 -9.86
C ASP A 88 -10.69 -0.42 -10.50
N PHE A 89 -9.87 -1.07 -9.69
CA PHE A 89 -8.96 -2.09 -10.17
C PHE A 89 -9.76 -3.36 -10.51
N ASP A 90 -9.40 -4.05 -11.59
CA ASP A 90 -9.87 -5.41 -11.79
C ASP A 90 -9.33 -6.35 -10.70
N ASP A 91 -9.89 -7.55 -10.58
CA ASP A 91 -9.53 -8.44 -9.47
C ASP A 91 -8.05 -8.85 -9.49
N PRO A 92 -7.42 -9.19 -10.62
CA PRO A 92 -5.98 -9.44 -10.66
C PRO A 92 -5.14 -8.23 -10.24
N SER A 93 -5.56 -7.01 -10.62
CA SER A 93 -4.84 -5.78 -10.26
C SER A 93 -4.96 -5.43 -8.78
N LYS A 94 -6.06 -5.81 -8.12
CA LYS A 94 -6.16 -5.69 -6.64
C LYS A 94 -5.07 -6.48 -5.94
N ASP A 95 -4.75 -7.68 -6.45
CA ASP A 95 -3.66 -8.50 -5.91
C ASP A 95 -2.30 -7.86 -6.15
N LEU A 96 -2.07 -7.24 -7.32
CA LEU A 96 -0.84 -6.50 -7.61
C LEU A 96 -0.66 -5.31 -6.67
N VAL A 97 -1.73 -4.56 -6.39
CA VAL A 97 -1.73 -3.45 -5.43
C VAL A 97 -1.39 -3.94 -4.01
N LEU A 98 -1.99 -5.07 -3.58
CA LEU A 98 -1.70 -5.69 -2.29
C LEU A 98 -0.23 -6.13 -2.20
N GLN A 99 0.31 -6.77 -3.25
CA GLN A 99 1.72 -7.17 -3.32
C GLN A 99 2.65 -5.96 -3.25
N GLY A 100 2.35 -4.88 -3.97
CA GLY A 100 3.12 -3.64 -3.91
C GLY A 100 3.12 -3.01 -2.51
N GLY A 101 1.96 -2.96 -1.86
CA GLY A 101 1.84 -2.45 -0.49
C GLY A 101 2.60 -3.30 0.52
N PHE A 102 2.51 -4.63 0.39
CA PHE A 102 3.28 -5.53 1.22
C PHE A 102 4.79 -5.37 0.99
N TYR A 103 5.24 -5.27 -0.27
CA TYR A 103 6.64 -5.08 -0.61
C TYR A 103 7.18 -3.75 -0.05
N LEU A 104 6.42 -2.67 -0.18
CA LEU A 104 6.77 -1.37 0.42
C LEU A 104 6.96 -1.50 1.93
N GLY A 105 5.97 -2.03 2.65
CA GLY A 105 6.04 -2.15 4.11
C GLY A 105 7.17 -3.06 4.58
N GLU A 106 7.36 -4.21 3.95
CA GLU A 106 8.42 -5.17 4.28
C GLU A 106 9.81 -4.57 4.01
N SER A 107 9.98 -3.76 2.96
CA SER A 107 11.24 -3.06 2.68
C SER A 107 11.60 -2.09 3.79
N PHE A 108 10.64 -1.37 4.35
CA PHE A 108 10.86 -0.50 5.49
C PHE A 108 11.21 -1.28 6.77
N VAL A 109 10.46 -2.34 7.06
CA VAL A 109 10.72 -3.18 8.24
C VAL A 109 12.13 -3.81 8.18
N ARG A 110 12.59 -4.23 7.00
CA ARG A 110 13.94 -4.79 6.83
C ARG A 110 15.06 -3.75 6.87
N SER A 111 14.76 -2.52 6.42
CA SER A 111 15.77 -1.45 6.33
C SER A 111 15.99 -0.72 7.65
N PHE A 112 15.04 -0.79 8.58
CA PHE A 112 15.08 -0.02 9.83
C PHE A 112 14.66 -0.90 11.01
N GLU A 113 15.61 -1.27 11.89
CA GLU A 113 15.40 -2.20 13.02
C GLU A 113 14.25 -1.83 13.96
N ARG A 114 13.98 -0.52 14.10
CA ARG A 114 12.89 -0.04 14.96
C ARG A 114 11.51 -0.17 14.35
N LEU A 115 11.41 -0.44 13.05
CA LEU A 115 10.12 -0.57 12.39
C LEU A 115 9.62 -2.01 12.46
N SER A 116 8.33 -2.16 12.66
CA SER A 116 7.67 -3.46 12.70
C SER A 116 6.25 -3.37 12.16
N TRP A 117 5.74 -4.49 11.68
CA TRP A 117 4.32 -4.59 11.36
C TRP A 117 3.47 -4.61 12.63
N GLY A 118 2.32 -3.95 12.57
CA GLY A 118 1.32 -3.91 13.64
C GLY A 118 -0.06 -3.60 13.10
N THR A 119 -1.03 -3.48 13.98
CA THR A 119 -2.39 -3.05 13.67
C THR A 119 -2.53 -1.55 13.86
N GLY A 120 -3.23 -0.87 12.96
CA GLY A 120 -3.49 0.56 13.04
C GLY A 120 -4.29 0.94 14.29
N GLU A 121 -4.00 2.11 14.86
CA GLU A 121 -4.59 2.59 16.10
C GLU A 121 -6.09 2.91 15.97
N PRO A 122 -6.88 2.71 17.06
CA PRO A 122 -8.28 3.07 17.10
C PRO A 122 -8.51 4.56 16.81
N GLY A 123 -9.60 4.88 16.12
CA GLY A 123 -9.99 6.25 15.80
C GLY A 123 -9.38 6.83 14.54
N PHE A 124 -8.39 6.18 13.95
CA PHE A 124 -7.79 6.59 12.67
C PHE A 124 -8.37 5.85 11.47
N ILE A 125 -8.06 6.35 10.27
CA ILE A 125 -8.55 5.77 9.00
C ILE A 125 -8.05 4.34 8.79
N GLN A 126 -6.87 4.01 9.34
CA GLN A 126 -6.19 2.72 9.28
C GLN A 126 -6.50 1.80 10.47
N GLU A 127 -7.47 2.12 11.31
CA GLU A 127 -7.87 1.31 12.46
C GLU A 127 -8.00 -0.18 12.09
N ASN A 128 -7.30 -1.03 12.84
CA ASN A 128 -7.21 -2.48 12.67
C ASN A 128 -6.65 -2.97 11.30
N MET A 129 -6.16 -2.05 10.46
CA MET A 129 -5.44 -2.44 9.24
C MET A 129 -3.98 -2.82 9.55
N PRO A 130 -3.35 -3.70 8.73
CA PRO A 130 -1.90 -3.86 8.75
C PRO A 130 -1.19 -2.54 8.45
N VAL A 131 -0.35 -2.08 9.37
CA VAL A 131 0.46 -0.87 9.24
C VAL A 131 1.90 -1.14 9.67
N VAL A 132 2.86 -0.34 9.19
CA VAL A 132 4.21 -0.32 9.72
C VAL A 132 4.28 0.75 10.81
N LYS A 133 4.76 0.36 11.99
CA LYS A 133 4.92 1.20 13.19
C LYS A 133 6.39 1.48 13.50
N GLY A 134 6.63 2.42 14.40
CA GLY A 134 7.97 2.77 14.88
C GLY A 134 8.57 3.97 14.17
N PHE A 135 7.80 4.70 13.37
CA PHE A 135 8.22 5.98 12.79
C PHE A 135 8.34 7.07 13.86
N LYS A 136 8.96 8.20 13.50
CA LYS A 136 8.97 9.40 14.34
C LYS A 136 7.54 9.86 14.65
N ASP A 137 7.39 10.49 15.78
CA ASP A 137 6.18 11.15 16.24
C ASP A 137 4.97 10.20 16.36
N GLY A 138 5.22 8.88 16.42
CA GLY A 138 4.17 7.88 16.51
C GLY A 138 3.42 7.62 15.20
N ASP A 139 3.94 8.08 14.07
CA ASP A 139 3.31 7.84 12.78
C ASP A 139 3.22 6.34 12.46
N GLU A 140 2.16 6.01 11.75
CA GLU A 140 1.90 4.67 11.22
C GLU A 140 1.80 4.73 9.70
N MET A 141 2.53 3.88 8.99
CA MET A 141 2.44 3.78 7.53
C MET A 141 1.46 2.67 7.11
N PRO A 142 0.27 3.01 6.62
CA PRO A 142 -0.65 2.05 6.04
C PRO A 142 -0.20 1.69 4.62
N ALA A 143 0.85 0.87 4.49
CA ALA A 143 1.56 0.63 3.24
C ALA A 143 0.64 0.18 2.08
N LEU A 144 -0.37 -0.65 2.37
CA LEU A 144 -1.38 -1.07 1.38
C LEU A 144 -2.20 0.10 0.86
N LEU A 145 -2.59 1.02 1.75
CA LEU A 145 -3.36 2.20 1.38
C LEU A 145 -2.50 3.22 0.62
N VAL A 146 -1.23 3.37 1.02
CA VAL A 146 -0.26 4.22 0.33
C VAL A 146 -0.14 3.78 -1.13
N VAL A 147 0.16 2.50 -1.40
CA VAL A 147 0.31 2.01 -2.78
C VAL A 147 -0.99 2.08 -3.56
N ASN A 148 -2.13 1.73 -2.96
CA ASN A 148 -3.44 1.89 -3.61
C ASN A 148 -3.67 3.33 -4.08
N ASN A 149 -3.38 4.31 -3.24
CA ASN A 149 -3.58 5.71 -3.57
C ASN A 149 -2.58 6.21 -4.63
N LEU A 150 -1.32 5.79 -4.54
CA LEU A 150 -0.30 6.13 -5.53
C LEU A 150 -0.69 5.59 -6.92
N PHE A 151 -1.04 4.32 -7.01
CA PHE A 151 -1.42 3.70 -8.29
C PHE A 151 -2.66 4.38 -8.89
N ARG A 152 -3.67 4.69 -8.08
CA ARG A 152 -4.84 5.43 -8.54
C ARG A 152 -4.47 6.81 -9.09
N ARG A 153 -3.57 7.54 -8.44
CA ARG A 153 -3.14 8.88 -8.89
C ARG A 153 -2.39 8.79 -10.22
N VAL A 154 -1.44 7.88 -10.34
CA VAL A 154 -0.64 7.74 -11.57
C VAL A 154 -1.49 7.25 -12.74
N LEU A 155 -2.46 6.35 -12.52
CA LEU A 155 -3.36 5.89 -13.60
C LEU A 155 -4.29 6.99 -14.11
N VAL A 156 -4.65 7.97 -13.26
CA VAL A 156 -5.42 9.14 -13.69
C VAL A 156 -4.53 10.19 -14.36
N ASP A 157 -3.31 10.36 -13.87
CA ASP A 157 -2.35 11.34 -14.37
C ASP A 157 -0.94 10.71 -14.40
N PRO A 158 -0.50 10.18 -15.54
CA PRO A 158 0.82 9.58 -15.68
C PRO A 158 1.99 10.52 -15.35
N GLY A 159 1.80 11.85 -15.41
CA GLY A 159 2.78 12.84 -14.98
C GLY A 159 3.12 12.78 -13.49
N ARG A 160 2.33 12.04 -12.71
CA ARG A 160 2.52 11.86 -11.26
C ARG A 160 3.33 10.62 -10.88
N LEU A 161 4.05 10.03 -11.80
CA LEU A 161 4.91 8.87 -11.52
C LEU A 161 5.94 9.19 -10.41
N SER A 162 6.41 10.44 -10.32
CA SER A 162 7.30 10.93 -9.25
C SER A 162 6.65 10.92 -7.86
N ASP A 163 5.32 10.83 -7.74
CA ASP A 163 4.65 10.71 -6.45
C ASP A 163 5.07 9.41 -5.73
N ILE A 164 5.46 8.35 -6.48
CA ILE A 164 5.95 7.09 -5.90
C ILE A 164 7.29 7.33 -5.20
N GLU A 165 8.23 8.02 -5.87
CA GLU A 165 9.53 8.38 -5.29
C GLU A 165 9.35 9.28 -4.07
N GLY A 166 8.55 10.34 -4.20
CA GLY A 166 8.23 11.25 -3.10
C GLY A 166 7.63 10.55 -1.87
N ALA A 167 6.81 9.52 -2.06
CA ALA A 167 6.26 8.75 -0.95
C ALA A 167 7.35 7.90 -0.25
N VAL A 168 8.24 7.27 -1.02
CA VAL A 168 9.37 6.49 -0.45
C VAL A 168 10.32 7.41 0.33
N GLU A 169 10.64 8.58 -0.22
CA GLU A 169 11.48 9.58 0.46
C GLU A 169 10.82 10.12 1.74
N TYR A 170 9.53 10.46 1.67
CA TYR A 170 8.77 10.94 2.83
C TYR A 170 8.86 9.95 3.99
N TRP A 171 8.48 8.69 3.76
CA TRP A 171 8.51 7.67 4.80
C TRP A 171 9.93 7.34 5.23
N GLY A 172 10.90 7.36 4.30
CA GLY A 172 12.32 7.19 4.60
C GLY A 172 12.86 8.27 5.55
N SER A 173 12.45 9.52 5.40
CA SER A 173 12.83 10.61 6.29
C SER A 173 12.29 10.43 7.72
N ARG A 174 11.09 9.86 7.86
CA ARG A 174 10.45 9.59 9.15
C ARG A 174 10.96 8.31 9.81
N ALA A 175 11.52 7.39 9.03
CA ALA A 175 12.13 6.17 9.54
C ALA A 175 13.53 6.41 10.15
N ARG A 176 14.22 7.49 9.82
CA ARG A 176 15.55 7.79 10.35
C ARG A 176 15.46 8.34 11.79
N PRO A 177 16.43 8.04 12.68
CA PRO A 177 16.49 8.67 14.00
C PRO A 177 16.59 10.19 13.87
N ALA A 178 16.08 10.94 14.86
CA ALA A 178 16.40 12.35 14.97
C ALA A 178 17.92 12.49 15.14
N ARG A 179 18.54 13.35 14.35
CA ARG A 179 19.95 13.72 14.55
C ARG A 179 20.10 14.58 15.79
#